data_62dcbf617899eb3e5a739ba22cd16bf6
#
_entry.id   62dcbf617899eb3e5a739ba22cd16bf6
#
_cell.length_a   1.000
_cell.length_b   1.000
_cell.length_c   1.000
_cell.angle_alpha   90.00
_cell.angle_beta   90.00
_cell.angle_gamma   90.00
#
_symmetry.space_group_name_H-M   'P 1'
#
loop_
_entity.id
_entity.type
_entity.pdbx_description
1 polymer ?
#
loop_
_entity_poly.entity_id
_entity_poly.type
_entity_poly.pdbx_seq_one_letter_code
_entity_poly.pdbx_strand_id
1 'polypeptide(L)'
;MTDAYTSDADGNKIESSSNYITIEMYVSPNEGSPFFYNFMSGRNVWCETYKLNVSLVDGMTLTAGEETVNALAIEADINVSDPAERICPQLDDFDTTKTYTATDGTTYSYAEYLPAEDNQKNALVIWLHGAGEGGVDPTIDLLANEVTALAGDEFQELFKGAYVLAPQSPTMWMDDGTGAYQNGDKGSCYAESLFELIETYVKSNEDIDTNRIIIGGCSNGGYMTMEMILKHPDYFAAAYPICEAFQDQYISDEQIESIKDMPIWFTYAKTDRTVNPELCTEATVERLLNAGAKNIHVSAFEDVHDTTGRFTNADGTPYTYDGHWSWVYFDNNECYDENGVNAWQWLAKQTKAKESVIDPDNNKPSDSINGPTSNGSTSTGGINTGDSTYYVPLVALMALAASGIYVGKRKEF
;
A
#
# COMPACT_ATOMS: atom_id res chain seq x y z
N MET A 1 -9.33 8.49 -20.21
CA MET A 1 -8.14 8.30 -21.08
C MET A 1 -7.14 9.40 -20.76
N THR A 2 -5.92 9.02 -20.42
CA THR A 2 -4.83 9.97 -20.13
C THR A 2 -3.91 10.18 -21.32
N ASP A 3 -3.62 9.14 -22.09
CA ASP A 3 -2.81 9.20 -23.31
C ASP A 3 -3.26 8.12 -24.31
N ALA A 4 -2.81 8.24 -25.55
CA ALA A 4 -2.92 7.21 -26.57
C ALA A 4 -1.74 7.36 -27.54
N TYR A 5 -0.99 6.29 -27.77
CA TYR A 5 0.25 6.32 -28.52
C TYR A 5 0.49 5.04 -29.32
N THR A 6 1.37 5.11 -30.32
CA THR A 6 1.87 3.92 -31.01
C THR A 6 2.74 3.10 -30.06
N SER A 7 2.54 1.79 -30.05
CA SER A 7 3.22 0.87 -29.16
C SER A 7 3.75 -0.36 -29.90
N ASP A 8 4.61 -1.13 -29.25
CA ASP A 8 4.89 -2.50 -29.66
C ASP A 8 3.75 -3.45 -29.27
N ALA A 9 3.93 -4.74 -29.51
CA ALA A 9 2.93 -5.74 -29.15
C ALA A 9 2.71 -5.90 -27.64
N ASP A 10 3.65 -5.46 -26.84
CA ASP A 10 3.59 -5.55 -25.37
C ASP A 10 3.07 -4.26 -24.73
N GLY A 11 2.74 -3.24 -25.55
CA GLY A 11 2.17 -1.98 -25.09
C GLY A 11 3.20 -0.89 -24.81
N ASN A 12 4.49 -1.15 -24.97
CA ASN A 12 5.53 -0.15 -24.74
C ASN A 12 5.49 0.94 -25.81
N LYS A 13 5.59 2.20 -25.41
CA LYS A 13 5.57 3.35 -26.30
C LYS A 13 6.75 3.33 -27.28
N ILE A 14 6.47 3.55 -28.56
CA ILE A 14 7.49 3.64 -29.60
C ILE A 14 7.27 4.88 -30.47
N GLU A 15 8.36 5.44 -31.00
CA GLU A 15 8.33 6.64 -31.85
C GLU A 15 8.08 6.32 -33.34
N SER A 16 8.09 5.05 -33.72
CA SER A 16 7.88 4.60 -35.08
C SER A 16 6.41 4.23 -35.34
N SER A 17 6.06 4.09 -36.63
CA SER A 17 4.76 3.53 -37.00
C SER A 17 4.62 2.11 -36.48
N SER A 18 3.42 1.77 -36.06
CA SER A 18 3.07 0.46 -35.49
C SER A 18 1.68 0.02 -35.95
N ASN A 19 1.45 -1.29 -35.88
CA ASN A 19 0.11 -1.89 -35.97
C ASN A 19 -0.64 -1.88 -34.65
N TYR A 20 -0.03 -1.33 -33.57
CA TYR A 20 -0.60 -1.29 -32.25
C TYR A 20 -0.75 0.15 -31.76
N ILE A 21 -1.86 0.40 -31.06
CA ILE A 21 -2.09 1.62 -30.30
C ILE A 21 -2.41 1.21 -28.88
N THR A 22 -1.67 1.75 -27.93
CA THR A 22 -1.99 1.63 -26.51
C THR A 22 -2.80 2.85 -26.07
N ILE A 23 -3.86 2.60 -25.33
CA ILE A 23 -4.71 3.62 -24.74
C ILE A 23 -4.54 3.53 -23.22
N GLU A 24 -3.99 4.59 -22.65
CA GLU A 24 -3.90 4.73 -21.21
C GLU A 24 -5.24 5.18 -20.63
N MET A 25 -5.70 4.48 -19.64
CA MET A 25 -6.96 4.79 -18.97
C MET A 25 -6.73 4.94 -17.46
N TYR A 26 -7.42 5.88 -16.87
CA TYR A 26 -7.54 5.97 -15.42
C TYR A 26 -8.96 5.57 -15.00
N VAL A 27 -9.08 5.12 -13.77
CA VAL A 27 -10.36 4.84 -13.12
C VAL A 27 -10.85 6.13 -12.45
N SER A 28 -12.11 6.49 -12.68
CA SER A 28 -12.73 7.58 -11.96
C SER A 28 -13.53 7.07 -10.75
N PRO A 29 -13.88 7.93 -9.79
CA PRO A 29 -14.69 7.50 -8.63
C PRO A 29 -16.03 6.85 -8.99
N ASN A 30 -16.55 7.07 -10.20
CA ASN A 30 -17.87 6.63 -10.60
C ASN A 30 -17.87 5.59 -11.73
N GLU A 31 -16.74 5.41 -12.42
CA GLU A 31 -16.67 4.54 -13.60
C GLU A 31 -15.24 4.11 -13.93
N GLY A 32 -15.14 3.10 -14.76
CA GLY A 32 -13.87 2.67 -15.36
C GLY A 32 -13.12 1.62 -14.57
N SER A 33 -13.61 1.18 -13.42
CA SER A 33 -12.92 0.13 -12.66
C SER A 33 -12.94 -1.22 -13.39
N PRO A 34 -11.77 -1.86 -13.59
CA PRO A 34 -11.68 -3.17 -14.20
C PRO A 34 -11.95 -4.31 -13.21
N PHE A 35 -12.07 -4.01 -11.92
CA PHE A 35 -12.54 -4.94 -10.90
C PHE A 35 -13.58 -4.29 -9.99
N PHE A 36 -14.34 -5.11 -9.27
CA PHE A 36 -15.42 -4.66 -8.40
C PHE A 36 -15.53 -5.56 -7.18
N TYR A 37 -16.13 -5.02 -6.12
CA TYR A 37 -16.43 -5.80 -4.92
C TYR A 37 -17.63 -6.72 -5.18
N ASN A 38 -17.38 -8.02 -5.11
CA ASN A 38 -18.41 -9.03 -5.24
C ASN A 38 -18.99 -9.38 -3.86
N PHE A 39 -20.19 -8.90 -3.57
CA PHE A 39 -20.86 -9.11 -2.29
C PHE A 39 -21.12 -10.59 -1.94
N MET A 40 -21.18 -11.48 -2.95
CA MET A 40 -21.40 -12.90 -2.71
C MET A 40 -20.13 -13.60 -2.20
N SER A 41 -18.96 -13.18 -2.66
CA SER A 41 -17.69 -13.73 -2.23
C SER A 41 -17.02 -12.90 -1.12
N GLY A 42 -17.51 -11.67 -0.86
CA GLY A 42 -16.88 -10.73 0.04
C GLY A 42 -15.51 -10.22 -0.43
N ARG A 43 -15.26 -10.20 -1.74
CA ARG A 43 -13.95 -9.92 -2.32
C ARG A 43 -14.02 -9.06 -3.57
N ASN A 44 -12.94 -8.35 -3.85
CA ASN A 44 -12.70 -7.75 -5.14
C ASN A 44 -12.39 -8.84 -6.18
N VAL A 45 -13.01 -8.73 -7.34
CA VAL A 45 -12.84 -9.65 -8.46
C VAL A 45 -12.70 -8.86 -9.76
N TRP A 46 -11.88 -9.37 -10.68
CA TRP A 46 -11.75 -8.80 -12.01
C TRP A 46 -13.05 -8.98 -12.80
N CYS A 47 -13.38 -7.98 -13.63
CA CYS A 47 -14.54 -8.05 -14.52
C CYS A 47 -14.35 -9.13 -15.59
N GLU A 48 -15.31 -10.05 -15.73
CA GLU A 48 -15.36 -10.98 -16.86
C GLU A 48 -15.76 -10.28 -18.16
N THR A 49 -16.42 -9.13 -18.05
CA THR A 49 -16.84 -8.32 -19.19
C THR A 49 -16.60 -6.85 -18.88
N TYR A 50 -15.50 -6.30 -19.39
CA TYR A 50 -15.19 -4.89 -19.35
C TYR A 50 -15.54 -4.26 -20.70
N LYS A 51 -16.50 -3.32 -20.71
CA LYS A 51 -16.97 -2.68 -21.94
C LYS A 51 -16.16 -1.44 -22.25
N LEU A 52 -15.55 -1.43 -23.43
CA LEU A 52 -14.78 -0.31 -23.91
C LEU A 52 -15.36 0.23 -25.21
N ASN A 53 -15.67 1.51 -25.23
CA ASN A 53 -16.08 2.23 -26.44
C ASN A 53 -15.03 3.31 -26.75
N VAL A 54 -14.39 3.20 -27.90
CA VAL A 54 -13.38 4.16 -28.35
C VAL A 54 -13.83 4.81 -29.63
N SER A 55 -13.83 6.14 -29.67
CA SER A 55 -14.14 6.93 -30.87
C SER A 55 -13.10 8.04 -31.05
N LEU A 56 -12.88 8.44 -32.29
CA LEU A 56 -12.11 9.66 -32.55
C LEU A 56 -12.95 10.89 -32.15
N VAL A 57 -12.28 11.86 -31.55
CA VAL A 57 -12.85 13.19 -31.34
C VAL A 57 -13.07 13.86 -32.70
N ASP A 58 -14.16 14.61 -32.81
CA ASP A 58 -14.52 15.33 -34.06
C ASP A 58 -13.34 16.15 -34.57
N GLY A 59 -13.01 15.95 -35.86
CA GLY A 59 -11.91 16.65 -36.53
C GLY A 59 -10.52 16.03 -36.33
N MET A 60 -10.41 14.97 -35.53
CA MET A 60 -9.16 14.20 -35.43
C MET A 60 -9.08 13.15 -36.52
N THR A 61 -7.86 12.83 -36.91
CA THR A 61 -7.57 11.79 -37.90
C THR A 61 -6.40 10.94 -37.46
N LEU A 62 -6.46 9.65 -37.77
CA LEU A 62 -5.31 8.74 -37.66
C LEU A 62 -4.74 8.52 -39.07
N THR A 63 -3.44 8.47 -39.19
CA THR A 63 -2.75 8.18 -40.43
C THR A 63 -2.06 6.81 -40.35
N ALA A 64 -2.39 5.91 -41.27
CA ALA A 64 -1.81 4.59 -41.36
C ALA A 64 -1.17 4.44 -42.75
N GLY A 65 0.13 4.72 -42.89
CA GLY A 65 0.82 4.80 -44.18
C GLY A 65 0.28 5.95 -45.03
N GLU A 66 -0.28 5.63 -46.20
CA GLU A 66 -0.91 6.61 -47.11
C GLU A 66 -2.42 6.78 -46.82
N GLU A 67 -2.99 5.97 -45.97
CA GLU A 67 -4.40 6.00 -45.64
C GLU A 67 -4.69 6.93 -44.47
N THR A 68 -5.86 7.56 -44.49
CA THR A 68 -6.34 8.45 -43.43
C THR A 68 -7.66 7.93 -42.91
N VAL A 69 -7.74 7.67 -41.60
CA VAL A 69 -8.94 7.24 -40.91
C VAL A 69 -9.56 8.48 -40.24
N ASN A 70 -10.70 8.93 -40.73
CA ASN A 70 -11.42 10.12 -40.24
C ASN A 70 -12.54 9.80 -39.26
N ALA A 71 -12.88 8.53 -39.14
CA ALA A 71 -13.86 8.04 -38.18
C ALA A 71 -13.43 6.68 -37.66
N LEU A 72 -13.36 6.55 -36.37
CA LEU A 72 -13.11 5.29 -35.68
C LEU A 72 -14.16 5.12 -34.62
N ALA A 73 -14.86 4.00 -34.62
CA ALA A 73 -15.70 3.58 -33.53
C ALA A 73 -15.39 2.12 -33.22
N ILE A 74 -14.85 1.86 -32.06
CA ILE A 74 -14.55 0.52 -31.57
C ILE A 74 -15.44 0.25 -30.38
N GLU A 75 -16.20 -0.84 -30.45
CA GLU A 75 -16.89 -1.43 -29.31
C GLU A 75 -16.20 -2.75 -28.98
N ALA A 76 -15.76 -2.91 -27.76
CA ALA A 76 -15.10 -4.13 -27.31
C ALA A 76 -15.65 -4.57 -25.95
N ASP A 77 -15.90 -5.87 -25.85
CA ASP A 77 -16.11 -6.56 -24.57
C ASP A 77 -14.80 -7.31 -24.26
N ILE A 78 -14.14 -6.94 -23.17
CA ILE A 78 -12.84 -7.46 -22.80
C ILE A 78 -12.99 -8.25 -21.51
N ASN A 79 -12.48 -9.47 -21.48
CA ASN A 79 -12.41 -10.26 -20.26
C ASN A 79 -11.11 -9.90 -19.52
N VAL A 80 -11.13 -8.84 -18.69
CA VAL A 80 -9.96 -8.41 -17.93
C VAL A 80 -9.62 -9.33 -16.76
N SER A 81 -10.42 -10.38 -16.49
CA SER A 81 -10.02 -11.45 -15.59
C SER A 81 -8.92 -12.32 -16.20
N ASP A 82 -8.79 -12.34 -17.53
CA ASP A 82 -7.63 -12.95 -18.20
C ASP A 82 -6.45 -11.96 -18.16
N PRO A 83 -5.32 -12.31 -17.52
CA PRO A 83 -4.14 -11.45 -17.50
C PRO A 83 -3.61 -11.04 -18.87
N ALA A 84 -3.86 -11.86 -19.92
CA ALA A 84 -3.44 -11.56 -21.28
C ALA A 84 -4.22 -10.41 -21.94
N GLU A 85 -5.37 -10.05 -21.39
CA GLU A 85 -6.23 -8.97 -21.91
C GLU A 85 -6.01 -7.63 -21.20
N ARG A 86 -5.04 -7.54 -20.25
CA ARG A 86 -4.72 -6.32 -19.53
C ARG A 86 -3.22 -6.06 -19.45
N ILE A 87 -2.85 -4.81 -19.39
CA ILE A 87 -1.48 -4.34 -19.14
C ILE A 87 -1.54 -3.46 -17.88
N CYS A 88 -0.76 -3.79 -16.88
CA CYS A 88 -0.71 -3.10 -15.59
C CYS A 88 0.75 -2.80 -15.23
N PRO A 89 1.35 -1.72 -15.77
CA PRO A 89 2.77 -1.43 -15.58
C PRO A 89 3.17 -1.25 -14.12
N GLN A 90 2.23 -0.86 -13.25
CA GLN A 90 2.49 -0.74 -11.82
C GLN A 90 2.87 -2.08 -11.16
N LEU A 91 2.56 -3.20 -11.81
CA LEU A 91 2.91 -4.54 -11.31
C LEU A 91 4.28 -5.03 -11.80
N ASP A 92 4.91 -4.34 -12.77
CA ASP A 92 6.12 -4.83 -13.45
C ASP A 92 7.30 -5.00 -12.48
N ASP A 93 7.33 -4.21 -11.41
CA ASP A 93 8.37 -4.28 -10.39
C ASP A 93 8.13 -5.37 -9.32
N PHE A 94 6.95 -6.01 -9.34
CA PHE A 94 6.58 -7.03 -8.37
C PHE A 94 6.59 -8.44 -8.96
N ASP A 95 7.10 -9.41 -8.22
CA ASP A 95 6.81 -10.82 -8.48
C ASP A 95 5.53 -11.23 -7.75
N THR A 96 4.46 -11.45 -8.51
CA THR A 96 3.13 -11.83 -8.00
C THR A 96 2.86 -13.33 -8.08
N THR A 97 3.87 -14.14 -8.41
CA THR A 97 3.73 -15.57 -8.67
C THR A 97 4.03 -16.46 -7.46
N LYS A 98 4.41 -15.85 -6.36
CA LYS A 98 4.91 -16.56 -5.18
C LYS A 98 3.79 -17.18 -4.33
N THR A 99 4.10 -18.31 -3.74
CA THR A 99 3.23 -18.97 -2.75
C THR A 99 4.04 -19.49 -1.60
N TYR A 100 3.41 -19.57 -0.43
CA TYR A 100 3.96 -20.19 0.76
C TYR A 100 2.89 -21.05 1.43
N THR A 101 3.25 -22.28 1.83
CA THR A 101 2.37 -23.15 2.61
C THR A 101 2.96 -23.33 4.01
N ALA A 102 2.24 -22.84 5.00
CA ALA A 102 2.61 -22.93 6.41
C ALA A 102 2.44 -24.35 6.97
N THR A 103 2.98 -24.59 8.15
CA THR A 103 2.96 -25.91 8.81
C THR A 103 1.55 -26.38 9.19
N ASP A 104 0.59 -25.46 9.37
CA ASP A 104 -0.83 -25.75 9.59
C ASP A 104 -1.59 -26.08 8.30
N GLY A 105 -0.94 -25.99 7.13
CA GLY A 105 -1.51 -26.22 5.82
C GLY A 105 -2.11 -25.00 5.15
N THR A 106 -2.13 -23.83 5.81
CA THR A 106 -2.55 -22.57 5.20
C THR A 106 -1.62 -22.19 4.06
N THR A 107 -2.17 -21.90 2.89
CA THR A 107 -1.40 -21.47 1.72
C THR A 107 -1.68 -19.99 1.43
N TYR A 108 -0.63 -19.20 1.40
CA TYR A 108 -0.62 -17.80 1.00
C TYR A 108 -0.15 -17.66 -0.44
N SER A 109 -0.83 -16.87 -1.25
CA SER A 109 -0.21 -16.19 -2.37
C SER A 109 0.39 -14.89 -1.87
N TYR A 110 1.48 -14.41 -2.45
CA TYR A 110 2.04 -13.14 -2.07
C TYR A 110 2.75 -12.44 -3.24
N ALA A 111 2.80 -11.13 -3.17
CA ALA A 111 3.65 -10.32 -4.02
C ALA A 111 4.91 -9.91 -3.26
N GLU A 112 6.01 -9.77 -4.00
CA GLU A 112 7.25 -9.24 -3.46
C GLU A 112 7.90 -8.24 -4.42
N TYR A 113 8.46 -7.18 -3.85
CA TYR A 113 9.40 -6.28 -4.53
C TYR A 113 10.79 -6.48 -3.91
N LEU A 114 11.80 -6.60 -4.74
CA LEU A 114 13.18 -6.77 -4.36
C LEU A 114 13.97 -5.50 -4.68
N PRO A 115 14.63 -4.86 -3.71
CA PRO A 115 15.48 -3.72 -4.00
C PRO A 115 16.70 -4.10 -4.82
N ALA A 116 17.35 -3.12 -5.45
CA ALA A 116 18.60 -3.36 -6.18
C ALA A 116 19.71 -3.85 -5.24
N GLU A 117 20.50 -4.82 -5.70
CA GLU A 117 21.66 -5.33 -4.94
C GLU A 117 22.72 -4.23 -4.75
N ASP A 118 23.06 -3.92 -3.50
CA ASP A 118 23.99 -2.83 -3.15
C ASP A 118 25.06 -3.16 -2.11
N ASN A 119 25.18 -4.38 -1.65
CA ASN A 119 26.07 -4.85 -0.58
C ASN A 119 25.74 -4.26 0.82
N GLN A 120 24.54 -3.71 1.03
CA GLN A 120 24.04 -3.27 2.33
C GLN A 120 22.79 -4.07 2.65
N LYS A 121 22.48 -4.21 3.94
CA LYS A 121 21.23 -4.81 4.38
C LYS A 121 20.09 -3.83 4.28
N ASN A 122 18.96 -4.28 3.74
CA ASN A 122 17.79 -3.48 3.45
C ASN A 122 16.65 -3.73 4.45
N ALA A 123 15.80 -2.74 4.65
CA ALA A 123 14.59 -2.91 5.44
C ALA A 123 13.63 -3.90 4.74
N LEU A 124 12.77 -4.54 5.53
CA LEU A 124 11.59 -5.23 5.04
C LEU A 124 10.35 -4.45 5.45
N VAL A 125 9.52 -4.08 4.48
CA VAL A 125 8.22 -3.45 4.68
C VAL A 125 7.14 -4.46 4.31
N ILE A 126 6.26 -4.76 5.27
CA ILE A 126 5.18 -5.73 5.10
C ILE A 126 3.88 -4.95 4.99
N TRP A 127 3.11 -5.23 3.93
CA TRP A 127 1.77 -4.71 3.74
C TRP A 127 0.73 -5.80 3.96
N LEU A 128 -0.30 -5.49 4.75
CA LEU A 128 -1.45 -6.36 4.99
C LEU A 128 -2.72 -5.72 4.43
N HIS A 129 -3.36 -6.42 3.53
CA HIS A 129 -4.49 -5.92 2.74
C HIS A 129 -5.80 -5.76 3.53
N GLY A 130 -6.73 -4.99 2.99
CA GLY A 130 -8.10 -4.86 3.50
C GLY A 130 -8.97 -6.12 3.30
N ALA A 131 -10.22 -6.06 3.74
CA ALA A 131 -11.10 -7.23 3.71
C ALA A 131 -11.48 -7.69 2.30
N GLY A 132 -11.46 -6.77 1.33
CA GLY A 132 -11.84 -7.05 -0.06
C GLY A 132 -10.76 -7.77 -0.87
N GLU A 133 -9.52 -7.77 -0.43
CA GLU A 133 -8.36 -8.18 -1.22
C GLU A 133 -7.88 -9.59 -0.89
N GLY A 134 -8.55 -10.32 0.01
CA GLY A 134 -8.24 -11.73 0.29
C GLY A 134 -8.47 -12.64 -0.93
N GLY A 135 -7.69 -13.73 -1.01
CA GLY A 135 -7.83 -14.68 -2.12
C GLY A 135 -6.52 -15.35 -2.53
N VAL A 136 -6.34 -15.48 -3.86
CA VAL A 136 -5.19 -16.15 -4.47
C VAL A 136 -4.64 -15.37 -5.68
N ASP A 137 -4.98 -14.11 -5.78
CA ASP A 137 -4.52 -13.20 -6.84
C ASP A 137 -3.89 -11.94 -6.22
N PRO A 138 -2.58 -11.95 -5.95
CA PRO A 138 -1.89 -10.83 -5.32
C PRO A 138 -1.93 -9.53 -6.13
N THR A 139 -2.27 -9.58 -7.42
CA THR A 139 -2.43 -8.37 -8.23
C THR A 139 -3.57 -7.48 -7.71
N ILE A 140 -4.62 -8.09 -7.16
CA ILE A 140 -5.72 -7.35 -6.54
C ILE A 140 -5.27 -6.70 -5.23
N ASP A 141 -4.50 -7.40 -4.41
CA ASP A 141 -3.92 -6.84 -3.19
C ASP A 141 -3.10 -5.58 -3.49
N LEU A 142 -2.18 -5.66 -4.47
CA LEU A 142 -1.35 -4.53 -4.86
C LEU A 142 -2.13 -3.34 -5.42
N LEU A 143 -3.12 -3.59 -6.27
CA LEU A 143 -3.79 -2.53 -7.03
C LEU A 143 -4.97 -1.90 -6.27
N ALA A 144 -5.65 -2.67 -5.42
CA ALA A 144 -6.85 -2.19 -4.75
C ALA A 144 -6.56 -1.16 -3.64
N ASN A 145 -5.39 -1.19 -3.05
CA ASN A 145 -4.98 -0.27 -1.98
C ASN A 145 -3.74 0.57 -2.36
N GLU A 146 -3.37 0.66 -3.63
CA GLU A 146 -2.23 1.45 -4.14
C GLU A 146 -0.85 1.02 -3.58
N VAL A 147 -0.72 -0.23 -3.14
CA VAL A 147 0.50 -0.78 -2.51
C VAL A 147 1.74 -0.66 -3.40
N THR A 148 1.54 -0.56 -4.71
CA THR A 148 2.61 -0.34 -5.69
C THR A 148 3.41 0.94 -5.44
N ALA A 149 2.86 1.91 -4.70
CA ALA A 149 3.58 3.10 -4.27
C ALA A 149 4.80 2.78 -3.40
N LEU A 150 4.79 1.65 -2.67
CA LEU A 150 5.92 1.21 -1.84
C LEU A 150 7.13 0.72 -2.67
N ALA A 151 6.93 0.39 -3.95
CA ALA A 151 8.02 0.13 -4.90
C ALA A 151 8.46 1.38 -5.66
N GLY A 152 7.71 2.49 -5.55
CA GLY A 152 8.01 3.74 -6.25
C GLY A 152 9.31 4.41 -5.78
N ASP A 153 9.92 5.17 -6.69
CA ASP A 153 11.23 5.81 -6.48
C ASP A 153 11.28 6.62 -5.16
N GLU A 154 10.24 7.40 -4.85
CA GLU A 154 10.22 8.24 -3.65
C GLU A 154 10.30 7.43 -2.36
N PHE A 155 9.51 6.33 -2.27
CA PHE A 155 9.57 5.46 -1.11
C PHE A 155 10.91 4.74 -1.02
N GLN A 156 11.38 4.19 -2.12
CA GLN A 156 12.62 3.43 -2.19
C GLN A 156 13.87 4.30 -1.93
N GLU A 157 13.88 5.56 -2.37
CA GLU A 157 14.94 6.52 -2.03
C GLU A 157 15.01 6.83 -0.53
N LEU A 158 13.86 7.01 0.13
CA LEU A 158 13.77 7.25 1.57
C LEU A 158 14.34 6.08 2.37
N PHE A 159 14.01 4.86 1.97
CA PHE A 159 14.48 3.63 2.62
C PHE A 159 15.90 3.22 2.20
N LYS A 160 16.43 3.80 1.13
CA LYS A 160 17.68 3.38 0.45
C LYS A 160 17.62 1.94 -0.02
N GLY A 161 16.50 1.59 -0.61
CA GLY A 161 16.11 0.24 -0.93
C GLY A 161 15.41 -0.47 0.23
N ALA A 162 14.23 -1.02 -0.03
CA ALA A 162 13.49 -1.86 0.92
C ALA A 162 12.83 -3.01 0.18
N TYR A 163 12.86 -4.19 0.77
CA TYR A 163 11.98 -5.28 0.36
C TYR A 163 10.53 -4.89 0.69
N VAL A 164 9.60 -5.18 -0.21
CA VAL A 164 8.16 -5.10 0.08
C VAL A 164 7.57 -6.50 0.00
N LEU A 165 6.88 -6.93 1.04
CA LEU A 165 6.18 -8.21 1.10
C LEU A 165 4.70 -7.95 1.31
N ALA A 166 3.86 -8.34 0.36
CA ALA A 166 2.41 -8.23 0.42
C ALA A 166 1.77 -9.63 0.39
N PRO A 167 1.60 -10.28 1.55
CA PRO A 167 0.94 -11.58 1.63
C PRO A 167 -0.57 -11.43 1.55
N GLN A 168 -1.22 -12.31 0.79
CA GLN A 168 -2.65 -12.35 0.63
C GLN A 168 -3.26 -13.47 1.46
N SER A 169 -4.13 -13.14 2.42
CA SER A 169 -4.86 -14.15 3.21
C SER A 169 -5.86 -14.91 2.32
N PRO A 170 -6.04 -16.20 2.56
CA PRO A 170 -7.00 -16.98 1.77
C PRO A 170 -8.45 -16.47 1.85
N THR A 171 -8.83 -15.82 2.95
CA THR A 171 -10.15 -15.21 3.17
C THR A 171 -10.04 -13.75 3.57
N MET A 172 -9.85 -13.48 4.83
CA MET A 172 -9.65 -12.17 5.45
C MET A 172 -8.88 -12.32 6.76
N TRP A 173 -8.09 -11.34 7.14
CA TRP A 173 -7.28 -11.42 8.36
C TRP A 173 -8.11 -11.53 9.66
N MET A 174 -9.32 -10.96 9.69
CA MET A 174 -10.23 -11.01 10.82
C MET A 174 -11.04 -12.34 10.92
N ASP A 175 -10.70 -13.37 10.15
CA ASP A 175 -11.36 -14.67 10.20
C ASP A 175 -10.87 -15.47 11.42
N ASP A 176 -11.80 -15.93 12.26
CA ASP A 176 -11.51 -16.81 13.39
C ASP A 176 -11.51 -18.31 13.02
N GLY A 177 -11.52 -18.62 11.72
CA GLY A 177 -11.63 -19.96 11.18
C GLY A 177 -13.07 -20.41 10.90
N THR A 178 -14.06 -19.56 11.18
CA THR A 178 -15.48 -19.83 10.88
C THR A 178 -16.00 -19.07 9.67
N GLY A 179 -15.17 -18.20 9.08
CA GLY A 179 -15.56 -17.26 8.03
C GLY A 179 -16.27 -16.00 8.55
N ALA A 180 -16.31 -15.80 9.86
CA ALA A 180 -16.95 -14.65 10.48
C ALA A 180 -15.90 -13.58 10.83
N TYR A 181 -16.28 -12.30 10.66
CA TYR A 181 -15.51 -11.19 11.17
C TYR A 181 -15.46 -11.21 12.69
N GLN A 182 -14.28 -10.95 13.25
CA GLN A 182 -14.10 -10.71 14.67
C GLN A 182 -13.21 -9.48 14.86
N ASN A 183 -13.32 -8.82 16.01
CA ASN A 183 -12.70 -7.51 16.27
C ASN A 183 -11.62 -7.55 17.37
N GLY A 184 -11.03 -8.72 17.62
CA GLY A 184 -10.00 -8.94 18.65
C GLY A 184 -10.41 -9.88 19.78
N ASP A 185 -11.68 -10.27 19.87
CA ASP A 185 -12.20 -11.13 20.93
C ASP A 185 -11.72 -12.58 20.86
N LYS A 186 -11.31 -13.07 19.67
CA LYS A 186 -10.86 -14.46 19.48
C LYS A 186 -9.48 -14.60 18.85
N GLY A 187 -9.04 -13.57 18.13
CA GLY A 187 -7.84 -13.62 17.31
C GLY A 187 -8.06 -14.25 15.92
N SER A 188 -7.15 -13.98 15.02
CA SER A 188 -7.16 -14.49 13.65
C SER A 188 -6.69 -15.93 13.58
N CYS A 189 -7.35 -16.75 12.77
CA CYS A 189 -6.86 -18.09 12.45
C CYS A 189 -5.55 -18.06 11.62
N TYR A 190 -5.20 -16.90 11.05
CA TYR A 190 -4.01 -16.73 10.23
C TYR A 190 -2.79 -16.18 10.99
N ALA A 191 -2.93 -15.78 12.25
CA ALA A 191 -1.88 -15.08 12.97
C ALA A 191 -0.55 -15.85 13.03
N GLU A 192 -0.60 -17.11 13.42
CA GLU A 192 0.62 -17.94 13.56
C GLU A 192 1.22 -18.31 12.21
N SER A 193 0.40 -18.65 11.22
CA SER A 193 0.88 -19.01 9.88
C SER A 193 1.41 -17.83 9.09
N LEU A 194 0.86 -16.62 9.30
CA LEU A 194 1.43 -15.39 8.76
C LEU A 194 2.80 -15.09 9.37
N PHE A 195 2.93 -15.24 10.68
CA PHE A 195 4.22 -15.04 11.34
C PHE A 195 5.27 -16.04 10.84
N GLU A 196 4.89 -17.31 10.65
CA GLU A 196 5.75 -18.35 10.06
C GLU A 196 6.21 -17.97 8.64
N LEU A 197 5.30 -17.42 7.80
CA LEU A 197 5.64 -16.89 6.47
C LEU A 197 6.69 -15.78 6.60
N ILE A 198 6.43 -14.76 7.44
CA ILE A 198 7.34 -13.63 7.64
C ILE A 198 8.73 -14.11 8.09
N GLU A 199 8.80 -14.98 9.10
CA GLU A 199 10.08 -15.51 9.56
C GLU A 199 10.82 -16.30 8.48
N THR A 200 10.09 -17.11 7.70
CA THR A 200 10.67 -17.89 6.60
C THR A 200 11.20 -16.99 5.50
N TYR A 201 10.43 -15.94 5.15
CA TYR A 201 10.84 -14.94 4.17
C TYR A 201 12.12 -14.21 4.59
N VAL A 202 12.18 -13.75 5.84
CA VAL A 202 13.37 -13.09 6.40
C VAL A 202 14.58 -14.04 6.41
N LYS A 203 14.39 -15.31 6.78
CA LYS A 203 15.48 -16.31 6.79
C LYS A 203 15.98 -16.66 5.37
N SER A 204 15.11 -16.56 4.38
CA SER A 204 15.44 -16.87 2.98
C SER A 204 16.13 -15.72 2.24
N ASN A 205 16.08 -14.51 2.78
CA ASN A 205 16.68 -13.31 2.21
C ASN A 205 17.72 -12.74 3.16
N GLU A 206 18.98 -13.21 3.03
CA GLU A 206 20.07 -12.83 3.94
C GLU A 206 20.38 -11.33 3.93
N ASP A 207 19.95 -10.61 2.91
CA ASP A 207 20.13 -9.17 2.75
C ASP A 207 19.16 -8.33 3.60
N ILE A 208 18.10 -8.92 4.13
CA ILE A 208 17.18 -8.22 5.03
C ILE A 208 17.87 -7.88 6.37
N ASP A 209 17.74 -6.61 6.77
CA ASP A 209 18.13 -6.16 8.11
C ASP A 209 17.03 -6.54 9.11
N THR A 210 17.30 -7.55 9.92
CA THR A 210 16.36 -8.03 10.95
C THR A 210 16.05 -7.01 12.04
N ASN A 211 16.78 -5.89 12.10
CA ASN A 211 16.45 -4.74 12.96
C ASN A 211 15.54 -3.71 12.27
N ARG A 212 15.19 -3.90 11.01
CA ARG A 212 14.40 -2.96 10.23
C ARG A 212 13.22 -3.67 9.53
N ILE A 213 12.50 -4.51 10.27
CA ILE A 213 11.27 -5.15 9.81
C ILE A 213 10.09 -4.29 10.25
N ILE A 214 9.35 -3.77 9.31
CA ILE A 214 8.25 -2.83 9.50
C ILE A 214 6.97 -3.49 9.00
N ILE A 215 5.89 -3.42 9.77
CA ILE A 215 4.61 -4.03 9.43
C ILE A 215 3.49 -3.01 9.45
N GLY A 216 2.60 -3.08 8.47
CA GLY A 216 1.42 -2.24 8.41
C GLY A 216 0.38 -2.78 7.45
N GLY A 217 -0.69 -2.03 7.30
CA GLY A 217 -1.79 -2.39 6.42
C GLY A 217 -3.06 -1.65 6.78
N CYS A 218 -4.08 -1.77 5.95
CA CYS A 218 -5.31 -1.01 6.09
C CYS A 218 -6.49 -1.87 6.56
N SER A 219 -7.39 -1.28 7.36
CA SER A 219 -8.67 -1.89 7.74
C SER A 219 -8.47 -3.27 8.39
N ASN A 220 -8.88 -4.31 7.70
CA ASN A 220 -8.65 -5.72 8.05
C ASN A 220 -7.15 -6.04 8.21
N GLY A 221 -6.28 -5.47 7.36
CA GLY A 221 -4.84 -5.55 7.49
C GLY A 221 -4.30 -4.71 8.65
N GLY A 222 -4.93 -3.57 8.93
CA GLY A 222 -4.66 -2.79 10.14
C GLY A 222 -4.97 -3.58 11.42
N TYR A 223 -6.09 -4.33 11.42
CA TYR A 223 -6.40 -5.29 12.47
C TYR A 223 -5.27 -6.31 12.66
N MET A 224 -4.83 -6.95 11.58
CA MET A 224 -3.78 -7.96 11.65
C MET A 224 -2.42 -7.35 12.02
N THR A 225 -2.16 -6.10 11.63
CA THR A 225 -0.99 -5.35 12.09
C THR A 225 -0.98 -5.26 13.62
N MET A 226 -2.11 -4.85 14.22
CA MET A 226 -2.24 -4.80 15.67
C MET A 226 -2.07 -6.18 16.30
N GLU A 227 -2.72 -7.22 15.76
CA GLU A 227 -2.58 -8.58 16.29
C GLU A 227 -1.13 -9.07 16.25
N MET A 228 -0.39 -8.80 15.16
CA MET A 228 1.02 -9.17 15.04
C MET A 228 1.90 -8.48 16.08
N ILE A 229 1.76 -7.19 16.27
CA ILE A 229 2.60 -6.48 17.25
C ILE A 229 2.24 -6.82 18.69
N LEU A 230 0.98 -7.11 18.98
CA LEU A 230 0.54 -7.56 20.32
C LEU A 230 1.03 -8.97 20.67
N LYS A 231 1.20 -9.85 19.67
CA LYS A 231 1.74 -11.21 19.86
C LYS A 231 3.27 -11.25 19.82
N HIS A 232 3.90 -10.37 19.04
CA HIS A 232 5.34 -10.36 18.79
C HIS A 232 5.95 -8.96 19.01
N PRO A 233 5.84 -8.38 20.22
CA PRO A 233 6.20 -6.98 20.48
C PRO A 233 7.67 -6.64 20.24
N ASP A 234 8.57 -7.62 20.30
CA ASP A 234 10.02 -7.43 20.11
C ASP A 234 10.49 -7.76 18.68
N TYR A 235 9.59 -8.21 17.82
CA TYR A 235 9.99 -8.66 16.47
C TYR A 235 10.12 -7.52 15.47
N PHE A 236 9.18 -6.59 15.46
CA PHE A 236 9.10 -5.50 14.49
C PHE A 236 9.84 -4.24 14.98
N ALA A 237 10.42 -3.48 14.05
CA ALA A 237 11.07 -2.22 14.32
C ALA A 237 10.07 -1.06 14.42
N ALA A 238 8.97 -1.15 13.68
CA ALA A 238 7.87 -0.22 13.71
C ALA A 238 6.60 -0.86 13.14
N ALA A 239 5.45 -0.22 13.43
CA ALA A 239 4.17 -0.56 12.84
C ALA A 239 3.47 0.69 12.26
N TYR A 240 2.64 0.48 11.20
CA TYR A 240 1.84 1.55 10.59
C TYR A 240 0.39 1.07 10.29
N PRO A 241 -0.42 0.82 11.35
CA PRO A 241 -1.82 0.45 11.18
C PRO A 241 -2.64 1.63 10.64
N ILE A 242 -3.41 1.37 9.56
CA ILE A 242 -4.24 2.36 8.87
C ILE A 242 -5.70 1.95 9.01
N CYS A 243 -6.58 2.87 9.46
CA CYS A 243 -8.00 2.62 9.74
C CYS A 243 -8.23 1.22 10.37
N GLU A 244 -7.39 0.89 11.34
CA GLU A 244 -7.28 -0.44 11.93
C GLU A 244 -8.56 -0.86 12.67
N ALA A 245 -8.95 -2.13 12.52
CA ALA A 245 -10.23 -2.64 12.99
C ALA A 245 -10.15 -3.46 14.30
N PHE A 246 -9.02 -3.40 15.01
CA PHE A 246 -8.87 -4.06 16.30
C PHE A 246 -9.51 -3.20 17.39
N GLN A 247 -10.59 -3.69 18.01
CA GLN A 247 -11.24 -2.91 19.07
C GLN A 247 -10.41 -2.91 20.37
N ASP A 248 -10.12 -1.73 20.87
CA ASP A 248 -9.29 -1.51 22.06
C ASP A 248 -9.77 -2.28 23.30
N GLN A 249 -11.08 -2.48 23.45
CA GLN A 249 -11.64 -3.24 24.57
C GLN A 249 -11.13 -4.68 24.68
N TYR A 250 -10.56 -5.22 23.60
CA TYR A 250 -9.98 -6.58 23.58
C TYR A 250 -8.46 -6.58 23.75
N ILE A 251 -7.84 -5.41 23.90
CA ILE A 251 -6.41 -5.27 24.21
C ILE A 251 -6.25 -5.18 25.73
N SER A 252 -5.53 -6.12 26.33
CA SER A 252 -5.27 -6.08 27.79
C SER A 252 -4.27 -4.97 28.15
N ASP A 253 -4.24 -4.58 29.42
CA ASP A 253 -3.27 -3.59 29.91
C ASP A 253 -1.83 -4.12 29.81
N GLU A 254 -1.61 -5.42 29.95
CA GLU A 254 -0.32 -6.06 29.77
C GLU A 254 0.15 -5.99 28.30
N GLN A 255 -0.78 -6.11 27.35
CA GLN A 255 -0.48 -5.98 25.93
C GLN A 255 -0.13 -4.53 25.57
N ILE A 256 -0.87 -3.53 26.08
CA ILE A 256 -0.51 -2.10 25.93
C ILE A 256 0.90 -1.85 26.48
N GLU A 257 1.19 -2.36 27.69
CA GLU A 257 2.50 -2.21 28.31
C GLU A 257 3.62 -2.86 27.48
N SER A 258 3.33 -3.99 26.79
CA SER A 258 4.33 -4.69 25.96
C SER A 258 4.71 -3.96 24.69
N ILE A 259 3.81 -3.13 24.13
CA ILE A 259 4.05 -2.41 22.87
C ILE A 259 4.27 -0.90 23.06
N LYS A 260 4.20 -0.36 24.28
CA LYS A 260 4.31 1.09 24.53
C LYS A 260 5.62 1.73 24.06
N ASP A 261 6.70 0.96 24.02
CA ASP A 261 8.02 1.42 23.57
C ASP A 261 8.26 1.18 22.08
N MET A 262 7.33 0.48 21.39
CA MET A 262 7.38 0.25 19.96
C MET A 262 7.04 1.54 19.20
N PRO A 263 7.78 1.88 18.13
CA PRO A 263 7.41 2.95 17.22
C PRO A 263 6.13 2.58 16.44
N ILE A 264 5.05 3.38 16.55
CA ILE A 264 3.79 3.12 15.84
C ILE A 264 3.28 4.42 15.22
N TRP A 265 2.91 4.35 13.93
CA TRP A 265 2.24 5.42 13.20
C TRP A 265 0.81 5.02 12.86
N PHE A 266 -0.15 5.63 13.51
CA PHE A 266 -1.58 5.41 13.22
C PHE A 266 -2.08 6.40 12.17
N THR A 267 -2.94 5.92 11.25
CA THR A 267 -3.60 6.74 10.25
C THR A 267 -5.09 6.42 10.22
N TYR A 268 -5.95 7.44 10.26
CA TYR A 268 -7.40 7.27 10.15
C TYR A 268 -8.10 8.57 9.74
N ALA A 269 -9.37 8.48 9.32
CA ALA A 269 -10.22 9.65 9.16
C ALA A 269 -11.40 9.61 10.13
N LYS A 270 -11.78 10.77 10.67
CA LYS A 270 -12.87 10.92 11.66
C LYS A 270 -14.25 10.58 11.09
N THR A 271 -14.39 10.65 9.77
CA THR A 271 -15.63 10.30 9.06
C THR A 271 -15.73 8.82 8.72
N ASP A 272 -14.78 7.97 9.15
CA ASP A 272 -14.86 6.53 8.96
C ASP A 272 -16.11 5.95 9.64
N ARG A 273 -16.99 5.35 8.83
CA ARG A 273 -18.23 4.70 9.31
C ARG A 273 -18.16 3.18 9.22
N THR A 274 -17.11 2.64 8.63
CA THR A 274 -16.86 1.21 8.50
C THR A 274 -16.14 0.69 9.73
N VAL A 275 -15.08 1.38 10.14
CA VAL A 275 -14.36 1.14 11.38
C VAL A 275 -14.44 2.40 12.24
N ASN A 276 -15.09 2.30 13.41
CA ASN A 276 -15.23 3.45 14.29
C ASN A 276 -13.89 3.77 14.98
N PRO A 277 -13.23 4.91 14.67
CA PRO A 277 -11.93 5.26 15.24
C PRO A 277 -11.97 5.39 16.78
N GLU A 278 -13.10 5.84 17.36
CA GLU A 278 -13.25 5.99 18.80
C GLU A 278 -13.17 4.65 19.56
N LEU A 279 -13.52 3.54 18.90
CA LEU A 279 -13.49 2.20 19.50
C LEU A 279 -12.18 1.45 19.25
N CYS A 280 -11.42 1.88 18.27
CA CYS A 280 -10.20 1.24 17.80
C CYS A 280 -9.01 2.19 18.01
N THR A 281 -8.56 2.86 16.97
CA THR A 281 -7.35 3.67 16.94
C THR A 281 -7.28 4.73 18.06
N GLU A 282 -8.33 5.55 18.26
CA GLU A 282 -8.29 6.65 19.24
C GLU A 282 -8.17 6.12 20.68
N ALA A 283 -8.95 5.08 21.02
CA ALA A 283 -8.89 4.46 22.34
C ALA A 283 -7.52 3.82 22.60
N THR A 284 -6.97 3.10 21.62
CA THR A 284 -5.66 2.45 21.74
C THR A 284 -4.54 3.49 21.88
N VAL A 285 -4.56 4.55 21.07
CA VAL A 285 -3.58 5.66 21.17
C VAL A 285 -3.65 6.32 22.54
N GLU A 286 -4.85 6.61 23.07
CA GLU A 286 -5.01 7.21 24.40
C GLU A 286 -4.39 6.32 25.48
N ARG A 287 -4.63 5.01 25.45
CA ARG A 287 -4.06 4.06 26.41
C ARG A 287 -2.54 3.96 26.30
N LEU A 288 -1.98 3.92 25.08
CA LEU A 288 -0.53 3.92 24.85
C LEU A 288 0.12 5.18 25.44
N LEU A 289 -0.44 6.36 25.18
CA LEU A 289 0.07 7.62 25.72
C LEU A 289 -0.04 7.65 27.25
N ASN A 290 -1.13 7.16 27.84
CA ASN A 290 -1.30 7.04 29.28
C ASN A 290 -0.32 6.05 29.93
N ALA A 291 0.09 4.99 29.19
CA ALA A 291 1.14 4.06 29.61
C ALA A 291 2.56 4.64 29.47
N GLY A 292 2.67 5.85 28.91
CA GLY A 292 3.95 6.57 28.76
C GLY A 292 4.69 6.31 27.46
N ALA A 293 4.01 5.80 26.43
CA ALA A 293 4.57 5.65 25.09
C ALA A 293 5.11 6.99 24.55
N LYS A 294 6.26 6.96 23.87
CA LYS A 294 6.99 8.17 23.44
C LYS A 294 7.14 8.28 21.92
N ASN A 295 6.91 7.20 21.22
CA ASN A 295 7.13 7.13 19.76
C ASN A 295 5.83 6.70 19.06
N ILE A 296 4.73 7.35 19.41
CA ILE A 296 3.41 7.19 18.80
C ILE A 296 3.13 8.44 17.98
N HIS A 297 2.86 8.24 16.70
CA HIS A 297 2.48 9.29 15.76
C HIS A 297 1.09 9.02 15.21
N VAL A 298 0.36 10.06 14.84
CA VAL A 298 -1.01 9.95 14.37
C VAL A 298 -1.24 10.93 13.23
N SER A 299 -1.71 10.42 12.09
CA SER A 299 -2.33 11.20 11.03
C SER A 299 -3.85 11.05 11.13
N ALA A 300 -4.50 12.04 11.74
CA ALA A 300 -5.95 12.08 11.90
C ALA A 300 -6.56 13.06 10.90
N PHE A 301 -7.22 12.52 9.87
CA PHE A 301 -7.89 13.33 8.85
C PHE A 301 -9.33 13.64 9.23
N GLU A 302 -9.84 14.80 8.81
CA GLU A 302 -11.27 15.12 9.01
C GLU A 302 -12.17 14.25 8.13
N ASP A 303 -11.76 14.05 6.86
CA ASP A 303 -12.42 13.22 5.86
C ASP A 303 -11.36 12.66 4.88
N VAL A 304 -11.81 11.95 3.85
CA VAL A 304 -10.96 11.54 2.72
C VAL A 304 -11.49 12.19 1.45
N HIS A 305 -10.62 12.94 0.78
CA HIS A 305 -10.99 13.66 -0.45
C HIS A 305 -9.84 13.66 -1.46
N ASP A 306 -10.16 13.97 -2.72
CA ASP A 306 -9.17 14.08 -3.79
C ASP A 306 -8.20 15.24 -3.55
N THR A 307 -6.92 14.94 -3.47
CA THR A 307 -5.84 15.93 -3.32
C THR A 307 -5.17 16.26 -4.64
N THR A 308 -5.44 15.50 -5.69
CA THR A 308 -4.82 15.67 -7.01
C THR A 308 -5.46 16.79 -7.83
N GLY A 309 -6.66 17.25 -7.45
CA GLY A 309 -7.48 18.20 -8.22
C GLY A 309 -8.08 17.59 -9.50
N ARG A 310 -7.94 16.27 -9.68
CA ARG A 310 -8.46 15.57 -10.85
C ARG A 310 -9.96 15.32 -10.76
N PHE A 311 -10.45 15.03 -9.57
CA PHE A 311 -11.84 14.69 -9.31
C PHE A 311 -12.50 15.73 -8.41
N THR A 312 -13.68 16.18 -8.82
CA THR A 312 -14.45 17.19 -8.08
C THR A 312 -15.91 16.78 -7.94
N ASN A 313 -16.52 17.24 -6.87
CA ASN A 313 -17.97 17.23 -6.71
C ASN A 313 -18.64 18.19 -7.71
N ALA A 314 -19.97 18.12 -7.84
CA ALA A 314 -20.74 18.96 -8.74
C ALA A 314 -20.64 20.48 -8.43
N ASP A 315 -20.28 20.84 -7.21
CA ASP A 315 -20.08 22.23 -6.78
C ASP A 315 -18.63 22.73 -6.96
N GLY A 316 -17.74 21.88 -7.51
CA GLY A 316 -16.34 22.22 -7.76
C GLY A 316 -15.41 22.02 -6.57
N THR A 317 -15.91 21.52 -5.44
CA THR A 317 -15.05 21.09 -4.32
C THR A 317 -14.35 19.78 -4.64
N PRO A 318 -13.22 19.45 -3.99
CA PRO A 318 -12.58 18.14 -4.14
C PRO A 318 -13.57 17.00 -3.94
N TYR A 319 -13.46 15.95 -4.76
CA TYR A 319 -14.32 14.78 -4.60
C TYR A 319 -14.09 14.14 -3.23
N THR A 320 -15.17 13.88 -2.50
CA THR A 320 -15.11 13.27 -1.17
C THR A 320 -15.33 11.77 -1.30
N TYR A 321 -14.34 11.01 -0.85
CA TYR A 321 -14.37 9.55 -0.78
C TYR A 321 -15.01 9.05 0.51
N ASP A 322 -15.15 7.73 0.65
CA ASP A 322 -15.51 7.14 1.92
C ASP A 322 -14.42 7.41 2.97
N GLY A 323 -14.80 7.83 4.17
CA GLY A 323 -13.85 8.12 5.23
C GLY A 323 -12.99 6.93 5.66
N HIS A 324 -13.42 5.70 5.31
CA HIS A 324 -12.65 4.50 5.58
C HIS A 324 -11.35 4.41 4.76
N TRP A 325 -11.24 5.13 3.63
CA TRP A 325 -10.12 4.96 2.70
C TRP A 325 -8.90 5.82 3.01
N SER A 326 -8.60 6.02 4.26
CA SER A 326 -7.46 6.85 4.69
C SER A 326 -6.08 6.31 4.26
N TRP A 327 -5.99 5.06 3.80
CA TRP A 327 -4.75 4.52 3.20
C TRP A 327 -4.31 5.29 1.95
N VAL A 328 -5.24 5.90 1.21
CA VAL A 328 -4.92 6.74 0.05
C VAL A 328 -3.93 7.84 0.42
N TYR A 329 -4.09 8.48 1.58
CA TYR A 329 -3.15 9.49 2.04
C TYR A 329 -1.78 8.92 2.41
N PHE A 330 -1.76 7.68 2.94
CA PHE A 330 -0.50 7.02 3.27
C PHE A 330 0.29 6.67 2.00
N ASP A 331 -0.36 6.07 1.01
CA ASP A 331 0.27 5.62 -0.22
C ASP A 331 0.62 6.80 -1.16
N ASN A 332 -0.01 7.95 -1.00
CA ASN A 332 0.38 9.22 -1.63
C ASN A 332 1.44 10.01 -0.87
N ASN A 333 2.03 9.46 0.21
CA ASN A 333 2.98 10.16 1.06
C ASN A 333 2.44 11.46 1.69
N GLU A 334 1.14 11.52 1.96
CA GLU A 334 0.42 12.69 2.50
C GLU A 334 0.14 12.59 4.00
N CYS A 335 0.65 11.56 4.68
CA CYS A 335 0.49 11.39 6.12
C CYS A 335 1.52 12.19 6.90
N TYR A 336 1.01 13.13 7.70
CA TYR A 336 1.80 13.95 8.62
C TYR A 336 1.18 13.91 10.01
N ASP A 337 2.01 13.96 11.04
CA ASP A 337 1.54 14.18 12.42
C ASP A 337 1.29 15.67 12.71
N GLU A 338 0.81 15.98 13.91
CA GLU A 338 0.54 17.36 14.37
C GLU A 338 1.79 18.27 14.39
N ASN A 339 2.99 17.71 14.37
CA ASN A 339 4.27 18.42 14.35
C ASN A 339 4.83 18.56 12.93
N GLY A 340 4.13 18.06 11.92
CA GLY A 340 4.54 18.08 10.53
C GLY A 340 5.64 17.04 10.19
N VAL A 341 5.76 15.98 10.98
CA VAL A 341 6.62 14.84 10.65
C VAL A 341 5.90 14.00 9.62
N ASN A 342 6.59 13.61 8.54
CA ASN A 342 6.03 12.76 7.50
C ASN A 342 6.20 11.27 7.83
N ALA A 343 5.16 10.46 7.57
CA ALA A 343 5.10 9.05 7.92
C ALA A 343 6.19 8.21 7.25
N TRP A 344 6.37 8.34 5.93
CA TRP A 344 7.39 7.56 5.21
C TRP A 344 8.80 7.90 5.66
N GLN A 345 9.10 9.21 5.82
CA GLN A 345 10.39 9.67 6.32
C GLN A 345 10.67 9.22 7.75
N TRP A 346 9.62 9.08 8.55
CA TRP A 346 9.73 8.61 9.92
C TRP A 346 9.95 7.09 9.95
N LEU A 347 9.14 6.31 9.21
CA LEU A 347 9.28 4.85 9.09
C LEU A 347 10.68 4.44 8.61
N ALA A 348 11.22 5.13 7.61
CA ALA A 348 12.54 4.84 7.04
C ALA A 348 13.69 4.95 8.07
N LYS A 349 13.48 5.64 9.19
CA LYS A 349 14.45 5.83 10.26
C LYS A 349 14.32 4.82 11.40
N GLN A 350 13.22 4.03 11.42
CA GLN A 350 12.98 3.13 12.54
C GLN A 350 13.90 1.91 12.48
N THR A 351 14.40 1.57 13.65
CA THR A 351 15.21 0.36 13.88
C THR A 351 15.01 -0.10 15.31
N LYS A 352 15.05 -1.39 15.53
CA LYS A 352 15.00 -1.92 16.89
C LYS A 352 16.15 -1.34 17.71
N ALA A 353 15.88 -0.94 18.95
CA ALA A 353 16.93 -0.51 19.86
C ALA A 353 17.99 -1.61 19.95
N LYS A 354 19.27 -1.25 19.81
CA LYS A 354 20.35 -2.20 20.05
C LYS A 354 20.21 -2.67 21.49
N GLU A 355 20.05 -3.98 21.69
CA GLU A 355 20.24 -4.57 23.00
C GLU A 355 21.58 -4.05 23.55
N SER A 356 21.54 -3.43 24.71
CA SER A 356 22.76 -3.10 25.41
C SER A 356 23.48 -4.41 25.73
N VAL A 357 24.56 -4.70 24.99
CA VAL A 357 25.43 -5.82 25.34
C VAL A 357 25.96 -5.52 26.74
N ILE A 358 25.35 -6.14 27.73
CA ILE A 358 25.89 -6.13 29.08
C ILE A 358 27.15 -7.00 29.01
N ASP A 359 28.30 -6.34 28.93
CA ASP A 359 29.58 -7.00 29.10
C ASP A 359 29.60 -7.59 30.51
N PRO A 360 29.58 -8.93 30.66
CA PRO A 360 29.50 -9.57 31.97
C PRO A 360 30.72 -9.30 32.86
N ASP A 361 31.82 -8.74 32.30
CA ASP A 361 33.05 -8.45 33.03
C ASP A 361 33.21 -6.96 33.42
N ASN A 362 32.29 -6.10 33.06
CA ASN A 362 32.43 -4.66 33.36
C ASN A 362 31.20 -4.08 34.05
N ASN A 363 31.18 -4.14 35.35
CA ASN A 363 30.12 -3.64 36.24
C ASN A 363 30.08 -2.11 36.33
N LYS A 364 30.23 -1.41 35.19
CA LYS A 364 30.08 0.06 35.07
C LYS A 364 29.36 0.41 33.77
N PRO A 365 28.30 1.24 33.81
CA PRO A 365 27.73 1.82 32.60
C PRO A 365 28.75 2.74 31.95
N SER A 366 29.10 2.53 30.70
CA SER A 366 29.92 3.47 29.94
C SER A 366 29.01 4.53 29.33
N ASP A 367 28.87 5.65 30.00
CA ASP A 367 28.43 6.89 29.41
C ASP A 367 29.49 7.39 28.44
N SER A 368 29.25 7.27 27.17
CA SER A 368 29.98 8.04 26.17
C SER A 368 29.04 8.43 25.02
N ILE A 369 28.28 9.46 25.30
CA ILE A 369 27.63 10.27 24.26
C ILE A 369 28.61 11.44 24.01
N ASN A 370 29.30 11.40 22.91
CA ASN A 370 29.89 12.60 22.32
C ASN A 370 29.27 12.82 20.95
N GLY A 371 28.19 13.59 20.93
CA GLY A 371 27.65 14.19 19.72
C GLY A 371 28.48 15.42 19.36
N PRO A 372 28.74 15.69 18.08
CA PRO A 372 29.41 16.92 17.68
C PRO A 372 28.46 18.11 17.75
N THR A 373 28.89 19.15 18.41
CA THR A 373 28.26 20.47 18.41
C THR A 373 28.29 21.08 17.01
N SER A 374 27.12 21.40 16.49
CA SER A 374 26.97 22.16 15.25
C SER A 374 27.12 23.65 15.51
N ASN A 375 28.08 24.28 14.87
CA ASN A 375 28.06 25.71 14.64
C ASN A 375 27.36 26.00 13.31
N GLY A 376 26.39 26.88 13.35
CA GLY A 376 25.59 27.29 12.22
C GLY A 376 26.33 28.10 11.18
N SER A 377 25.91 27.96 9.96
CA SER A 377 26.08 29.00 8.93
C SER A 377 24.86 28.93 8.00
N THR A 378 24.14 30.03 7.97
CA THR A 378 23.04 30.33 7.05
C THR A 378 23.57 30.52 5.64
N SER A 379 23.08 29.79 4.66
CA SER A 379 23.15 30.20 3.26
C SER A 379 21.79 29.94 2.59
N THR A 380 21.16 31.03 2.22
CA THR A 380 19.98 31.09 1.35
C THR A 380 20.42 30.75 -0.07
N GLY A 381 19.98 29.58 -0.54
CA GLY A 381 20.11 29.20 -1.95
C GLY A 381 18.70 28.77 -2.45
N GLY A 382 18.15 29.61 -3.32
CA GLY A 382 16.87 29.30 -3.95
C GLY A 382 16.96 28.04 -4.83
N ILE A 383 16.05 27.14 -4.63
CA ILE A 383 15.88 25.95 -5.47
C ILE A 383 14.98 26.34 -6.63
N ASN A 384 15.54 26.24 -7.83
CA ASN A 384 14.78 26.25 -9.08
C ASN A 384 13.90 25.00 -9.12
N THR A 385 12.60 25.19 -9.08
CA THR A 385 11.63 24.13 -9.37
C THR A 385 11.68 23.82 -10.85
N GLY A 386 12.46 22.82 -11.22
CA GLY A 386 12.36 22.15 -12.51
C GLY A 386 11.14 21.25 -12.49
N ASP A 387 10.25 21.56 -13.40
CA ASP A 387 9.01 20.84 -13.68
C ASP A 387 9.33 19.39 -14.08
N SER A 388 9.15 18.46 -13.16
CA SER A 388 9.04 17.05 -13.46
C SER A 388 7.68 16.57 -12.95
N THR A 389 6.71 16.62 -13.83
CA THR A 389 5.39 16.02 -13.66
C THR A 389 5.56 14.51 -13.57
N TYR A 390 5.75 13.99 -12.38
CA TYR A 390 5.53 12.58 -12.10
C TYR A 390 4.02 12.37 -11.94
N TYR A 391 3.45 11.62 -12.86
CA TYR A 391 2.07 11.19 -12.79
C TYR A 391 1.95 10.05 -11.79
N VAL A 392 1.50 10.33 -10.59
CA VAL A 392 0.99 9.31 -9.69
C VAL A 392 -0.51 9.20 -10.00
N PRO A 393 -1.00 8.12 -10.57
CA PRO A 393 -2.42 7.95 -10.81
C PRO A 393 -3.10 7.55 -9.51
N LEU A 394 -3.90 8.45 -8.98
CA LEU A 394 -4.72 8.24 -7.81
C LEU A 394 -6.07 7.64 -8.19
N VAL A 395 -6.46 6.58 -7.55
CA VAL A 395 -7.82 6.06 -7.65
C VAL A 395 -8.27 5.39 -6.37
N ALA A 396 -9.34 5.86 -5.78
CA ALA A 396 -10.03 5.15 -4.73
C ALA A 396 -11.51 4.98 -5.07
N LEU A 397 -12.00 3.78 -5.02
CA LEU A 397 -13.42 3.44 -5.07
C LEU A 397 -13.68 2.30 -4.11
N MET A 398 -14.78 2.35 -3.39
CA MET A 398 -15.25 1.34 -2.45
C MET A 398 -14.55 0.00 -2.58
N ALA A 399 -13.50 -0.25 -1.82
CA ALA A 399 -12.63 -1.41 -2.01
C ALA A 399 -12.19 -1.61 -3.48
N LEU A 400 -12.08 -0.53 -4.27
CA LEU A 400 -11.85 -0.52 -5.70
C LEU A 400 -10.88 0.61 -6.00
N ALA A 401 -9.62 0.43 -5.69
CA ALA A 401 -8.59 1.29 -6.23
C ALA A 401 -7.94 0.58 -7.40
N ALA A 402 -7.83 1.21 -8.52
CA ALA A 402 -7.02 0.76 -9.62
C ALA A 402 -6.32 1.96 -10.21
N SER A 403 -5.10 2.14 -9.86
CA SER A 403 -4.22 3.10 -10.51
C SER A 403 -3.79 2.55 -11.85
N GLY A 404 -4.02 3.31 -12.92
CA GLY A 404 -3.38 3.15 -14.23
C GLY A 404 -3.41 1.75 -14.84
N ILE A 405 -4.54 1.06 -14.83
CA ILE A 405 -4.68 -0.18 -15.57
C ILE A 405 -4.86 0.17 -17.05
N TYR A 406 -3.96 -0.34 -17.88
CA TYR A 406 -4.10 -0.26 -19.32
C TYR A 406 -4.99 -1.39 -19.78
N VAL A 407 -6.20 -1.05 -20.23
CA VAL A 407 -7.08 -2.01 -20.87
C VAL A 407 -6.98 -1.77 -22.37
N GLY A 408 -6.19 -2.59 -23.05
CA GLY A 408 -5.98 -2.50 -24.49
C GLY A 408 -6.39 -3.78 -25.17
N LYS A 409 -7.32 -3.71 -26.10
CA LYS A 409 -7.46 -4.77 -27.09
C LYS A 409 -6.45 -4.49 -28.20
N ARG A 410 -5.46 -5.36 -28.32
CA ARG A 410 -4.53 -5.31 -29.44
C ARG A 410 -5.31 -5.55 -30.73
N LYS A 411 -5.43 -4.55 -31.58
CA LYS A 411 -5.87 -4.73 -32.96
C LYS A 411 -4.70 -4.44 -33.87
N GLU A 412 -4.37 -5.41 -34.71
CA GLU A 412 -3.54 -5.17 -35.87
C GLU A 412 -4.33 -4.30 -36.83
N PHE A 413 -3.70 -3.25 -37.30
CA PHE A 413 -4.18 -2.38 -38.38
C PHE A 413 -3.50 -2.73 -39.65
#